data_8b1581a834c7bf5506171f8393b5d40b
#
_entry.id   8b1581a834c7bf5506171f8393b5d40b
#
_cell.length_a   1.000
_cell.length_b   1.000
_cell.length_c   1.000
_cell.angle_alpha   90.00
_cell.angle_beta   90.00
_cell.angle_gamma   90.00
#
_symmetry.space_group_name_H-M   'P 1'
#
loop_
_entity.id
_entity.type
_entity.pdbx_description
1 polymer ?
#
loop_
_entity_poly.entity_id
_entity_poly.type
_entity_poly.pdbx_seq_one_letter_code
_entity_poly.pdbx_strand_id
1 'polypeptide(L)'
;MFGGSAAAAANLVVVHAEVMGQGQIEGVQYGHGFVVDKSTDTVIDTSNGRDLRLPRIIYYAIGQINDIDNIHEYMYEEVTEKMLETGHYGPWDLKTSSGL
;
A
#
# COMPACT_ATOMS: atom_id res chain seq x y z
N MET A 1 -3.73 17.60 -19.35
CA MET A 1 -3.90 16.31 -18.65
C MET A 1 -2.61 15.84 -17.98
N PHE A 2 -1.54 15.75 -18.72
CA PHE A 2 -0.33 15.22 -18.13
C PHE A 2 0.32 16.17 -17.14
N GLY A 3 0.14 17.47 -17.30
CA GLY A 3 0.58 18.44 -16.29
C GLY A 3 -0.14 18.23 -14.96
N GLY A 4 -1.46 17.99 -15.03
CA GLY A 4 -2.21 17.64 -13.84
C GLY A 4 -1.81 16.30 -13.27
N SER A 5 -1.44 15.36 -14.15
CA SER A 5 -0.96 14.05 -13.70
C SER A 5 0.36 14.13 -12.94
N ALA A 6 1.26 15.01 -13.33
CA ALA A 6 2.51 15.18 -12.62
C ALA A 6 2.27 15.71 -11.20
N ALA A 7 1.39 16.70 -11.05
CA ALA A 7 1.03 17.22 -9.75
C ALA A 7 0.31 16.17 -8.90
N ALA A 8 -0.60 15.42 -9.51
CA ALA A 8 -1.32 14.34 -8.82
C ALA A 8 -0.35 13.24 -8.37
N ALA A 9 0.58 12.85 -9.24
CA ALA A 9 1.55 11.81 -8.93
C ALA A 9 2.44 12.19 -7.74
N ALA A 10 2.73 13.49 -7.57
CA ALA A 10 3.53 13.94 -6.43
C ALA A 10 2.82 13.71 -5.09
N ASN A 11 1.50 13.52 -5.09
CA ASN A 11 0.72 13.23 -3.88
C ASN A 11 0.46 11.75 -3.69
N LEU A 12 0.83 10.91 -4.65
CA LEU A 12 0.61 9.47 -4.56
C LEU A 12 1.86 8.79 -4.01
N VAL A 13 1.65 7.94 -3.04
CA VAL A 13 2.71 7.09 -2.50
C VAL A 13 2.24 5.64 -2.51
N VAL A 14 3.20 4.73 -2.64
CA VAL A 14 2.93 3.30 -2.45
C VAL A 14 3.22 2.99 -1.00
N VAL A 15 2.29 2.29 -0.36
CA VAL A 15 2.42 1.92 1.05
C VAL A 15 2.46 0.41 1.14
N HIS A 16 3.45 -0.10 1.87
CA HIS A 16 3.50 -1.51 2.25
C HIS A 16 3.22 -1.62 3.73
N ALA A 17 2.30 -2.48 4.10
CA ALA A 17 1.94 -2.73 5.49
C ALA A 17 1.45 -4.16 5.61
N GLU A 18 1.44 -4.67 6.84
CA GLU A 18 0.74 -5.91 7.12
C GLU A 18 -0.73 -5.61 7.35
N VAL A 19 -1.58 -6.32 6.64
CA VAL A 19 -3.03 -6.14 6.71
C VAL A 19 -3.68 -7.43 7.18
N MET A 20 -4.82 -7.28 7.84
CA MET A 20 -5.65 -8.42 8.23
C MET A 20 -6.46 -8.88 7.02
N GLY A 21 -6.38 -10.16 6.70
CA GLY A 21 -7.15 -10.72 5.62
C GLY A 21 -8.64 -10.71 5.90
N GLN A 22 -9.41 -10.71 4.82
CA GLN A 22 -10.86 -10.70 4.85
C GLN A 22 -11.39 -11.95 4.15
N GLY A 23 -12.63 -12.30 4.44
CA GLY A 23 -13.25 -13.45 3.80
C GLY A 23 -12.56 -14.76 4.17
N GLN A 24 -12.10 -15.50 3.18
CA GLN A 24 -11.49 -16.81 3.39
C GLN A 24 -10.18 -16.78 4.16
N ILE A 25 -9.51 -15.64 4.15
CA ILE A 25 -8.24 -15.46 4.87
C ILE A 25 -8.41 -14.59 6.11
N GLU A 26 -9.64 -14.49 6.62
CA GLU A 26 -9.91 -13.77 7.85
C GLU A 26 -9.04 -14.30 8.99
N GLY A 27 -8.46 -13.39 9.75
CA GLY A 27 -7.58 -13.74 10.85
C GLY A 27 -6.13 -13.92 10.45
N VAL A 28 -5.80 -13.86 9.16
CA VAL A 28 -4.43 -13.98 8.67
C VAL A 28 -3.89 -12.59 8.37
N GLN A 29 -2.76 -12.24 8.95
CA GLN A 29 -2.04 -11.03 8.58
C GLN A 29 -1.05 -11.34 7.47
N TYR A 30 -0.98 -10.46 6.48
CA TYR A 30 -0.05 -10.62 5.37
C TYR A 30 0.44 -9.26 4.87
N GLY A 31 1.60 -9.27 4.25
CA GLY A 31 2.16 -8.07 3.65
C GLY A 31 1.38 -7.69 2.40
N HIS A 32 1.02 -6.42 2.28
CA HIS A 32 0.20 -5.94 1.18
C HIS A 32 0.64 -4.54 0.77
N GLY A 33 0.57 -4.27 -0.52
CA GLY A 33 0.87 -2.96 -1.09
C GLY A 33 -0.38 -2.28 -1.60
N PHE A 34 -0.50 -1.01 -1.35
CA PHE A 34 -1.60 -0.18 -1.84
C PHE A 34 -1.10 1.25 -2.05
N VAL A 35 -1.93 2.06 -2.68
CA VAL A 35 -1.59 3.45 -2.97
C VAL A 35 -2.36 4.36 -2.03
N VAL A 36 -1.71 5.42 -1.58
CA VAL A 36 -2.37 6.49 -0.80
C VAL A 36 -2.22 7.80 -1.55
N ASP A 37 -3.34 8.48 -1.75
CA ASP A 37 -3.37 9.86 -2.22
C ASP A 37 -3.32 10.76 -0.99
N LYS A 38 -2.17 11.38 -0.75
CA LYS A 38 -1.95 12.19 0.44
C LYS A 38 -2.71 13.52 0.39
N SER A 39 -3.11 13.96 -0.77
CA SER A 39 -3.87 15.22 -0.87
C SER A 39 -5.29 15.08 -0.32
N THR A 40 -5.85 13.88 -0.38
CA THR A 40 -7.22 13.59 0.09
C THR A 40 -7.24 12.57 1.24
N ASP A 41 -6.08 12.05 1.60
CA ASP A 41 -5.94 10.98 2.60
C ASP A 41 -6.81 9.76 2.27
N THR A 42 -6.75 9.35 1.01
CA THR A 42 -7.56 8.27 0.46
C THR A 42 -6.68 7.12 0.04
N VAL A 43 -7.05 5.91 0.44
CA VAL A 43 -6.42 4.69 -0.04
C VAL A 43 -7.06 4.26 -1.36
N ILE A 44 -6.21 3.92 -2.31
CA ILE A 44 -6.61 3.36 -3.60
C ILE A 44 -6.01 1.97 -3.68
N ASP A 45 -6.87 0.97 -3.66
CA ASP A 45 -6.44 -0.42 -3.68
C ASP A 45 -7.12 -1.11 -4.87
N THR A 46 -6.33 -1.45 -5.87
CA THR A 46 -6.83 -2.07 -7.09
C THR A 46 -6.51 -3.56 -7.16
N SER A 47 -6.07 -4.13 -6.06
CA SER A 47 -5.75 -5.55 -6.03
C SER A 47 -7.00 -6.41 -6.30
N ASN A 48 -6.77 -7.61 -6.80
CA ASN A 48 -7.82 -8.59 -7.10
C ASN A 48 -8.87 -8.08 -8.10
N GLY A 49 -8.48 -7.18 -9.00
CA GLY A 49 -9.39 -6.65 -10.00
C GLY A 49 -10.41 -5.66 -9.46
N ARG A 50 -10.25 -5.22 -8.24
CA ARG A 50 -11.13 -4.23 -7.62
C ARG A 50 -10.59 -2.83 -7.82
N ASP A 51 -11.48 -1.86 -7.73
CA ASP A 51 -11.12 -0.45 -7.61
C ASP A 51 -11.72 0.06 -6.30
N LEU A 52 -11.00 -0.20 -5.21
CA LEU A 52 -11.45 0.18 -3.88
C LEU A 52 -10.83 1.52 -3.51
N ARG A 53 -11.68 2.47 -3.13
CA ARG A 53 -11.26 3.80 -2.69
C ARG A 53 -11.95 4.12 -1.38
N LEU A 54 -11.17 4.27 -0.33
CA LEU A 54 -11.67 4.54 1.02
C LEU A 54 -10.79 5.59 1.69
N PRO A 55 -11.36 6.38 2.60
CA PRO A 55 -10.53 7.19 3.48
C PRO A 55 -9.50 6.31 4.17
N ARG A 56 -8.28 6.82 4.29
CA ARG A 56 -7.18 6.03 4.87
C ARG A 56 -7.53 5.51 6.26
N ILE A 57 -8.17 6.33 7.09
CA ILE A 57 -8.51 5.93 8.45
C ILE A 57 -9.47 4.72 8.46
N ILE A 58 -10.40 4.67 7.50
CA ILE A 58 -11.34 3.55 7.37
C ILE A 58 -10.61 2.29 6.89
N TYR A 59 -9.78 2.44 5.86
CA TYR A 59 -9.02 1.32 5.31
C TYR A 59 -8.10 0.72 6.38
N TYR A 60 -7.41 1.57 7.13
CA TYR A 60 -6.50 1.12 8.17
C TYR A 60 -7.26 0.40 9.30
N ALA A 61 -8.45 0.88 9.63
CA ALA A 61 -9.28 0.23 10.65
C ALA A 61 -9.72 -1.17 10.20
N ILE A 62 -10.17 -1.31 8.97
CA ILE A 62 -10.60 -2.60 8.42
C ILE A 62 -9.44 -3.58 8.35
N GLY A 63 -8.28 -3.12 7.86
CA GLY A 63 -7.09 -3.96 7.73
C GLY A 63 -6.32 -4.14 9.02
N GLN A 64 -6.75 -3.49 10.09
CA GLN A 64 -6.04 -3.50 11.37
C GLN A 64 -4.59 -3.07 11.25
N ILE A 65 -4.36 -2.03 10.45
CA ILE A 65 -3.03 -1.49 10.20
C ILE A 65 -2.76 -0.46 11.30
N ASN A 66 -2.05 -0.86 12.34
CA ASN A 66 -1.83 -0.01 13.50
C ASN A 66 -0.38 0.02 14.00
N ASP A 67 0.51 -0.72 13.38
CA ASP A 67 1.93 -0.68 13.73
C ASP A 67 2.64 0.34 12.84
N ILE A 68 2.73 1.57 13.31
CA ILE A 68 3.33 2.68 12.56
C ILE A 68 4.76 2.36 12.14
N ASP A 69 5.50 1.63 12.97
CA ASP A 69 6.89 1.29 12.67
C ASP A 69 7.00 0.26 11.55
N ASN A 70 5.92 -0.37 11.16
CA ASN A 70 5.88 -1.37 10.11
C ASN A 70 5.02 -0.93 8.92
N ILE A 71 4.83 0.37 8.74
CA ILE A 71 4.17 0.96 7.59
C ILE A 71 5.24 1.71 6.80
N HIS A 72 5.44 1.32 5.55
CA HIS A 72 6.52 1.85 4.72
C HIS A 72 5.94 2.55 3.50
N GLU A 73 6.26 3.82 3.34
CA GLU A 73 5.82 4.63 2.22
C GLU A 73 6.95 4.79 1.22
N TYR A 74 6.63 4.64 -0.05
CA TYR A 74 7.60 4.80 -1.13
C TYR A 74 7.05 5.74 -2.19
N MET A 75 7.89 6.66 -2.65
CA MET A 75 7.60 7.41 -3.86
C MET A 75 7.74 6.47 -5.07
N TYR A 76 7.10 6.84 -6.17
CA TYR A 76 7.15 5.99 -7.36
C TYR A 76 8.56 5.72 -7.87
N GLU A 77 9.45 6.72 -7.77
CA GLU A 77 10.85 6.52 -8.14
C GLU A 77 11.51 5.45 -7.28
N GLU A 78 11.24 5.48 -5.98
CA GLU A 78 11.75 4.48 -5.04
C GLU A 78 11.23 3.07 -5.37
N VAL A 79 9.94 2.99 -5.72
CA VAL A 79 9.35 1.71 -6.12
C VAL A 79 10.06 1.15 -7.33
N THR A 80 10.31 1.97 -8.33
CA THR A 80 11.02 1.55 -9.55
C THR A 80 12.42 1.04 -9.21
N GLU A 81 13.15 1.77 -8.38
CA GLU A 81 14.49 1.36 -7.96
C GLU A 81 14.46 0.03 -7.22
N LYS A 82 13.52 -0.13 -6.29
CA LYS A 82 13.38 -1.36 -5.51
C LYS A 82 13.04 -2.55 -6.39
N MET A 83 12.16 -2.35 -7.37
CA MET A 83 11.82 -3.40 -8.31
C MET A 83 13.02 -3.83 -9.13
N LEU A 84 13.85 -2.88 -9.57
CA LEU A 84 15.06 -3.18 -10.32
C LEU A 84 16.10 -3.91 -9.47
N GLU A 85 16.24 -3.51 -8.20
CA GLU A 85 17.19 -4.14 -7.28
C GLU A 85 16.79 -5.56 -6.90
N THR A 86 15.51 -5.76 -6.60
CA THR A 86 15.04 -6.99 -5.97
C THR A 86 14.40 -7.96 -6.94
N GLY A 87 13.96 -7.47 -8.09
CA GLY A 87 13.26 -8.29 -9.08
C GLY A 87 11.83 -8.63 -8.72
N HIS A 88 11.26 -7.97 -7.68
CA HIS A 88 9.86 -8.20 -7.31
C HIS A 88 9.21 -6.92 -6.79
N TYR A 89 7.90 -6.96 -6.67
CA TYR A 89 7.08 -5.79 -6.33
C TYR A 89 6.98 -5.50 -4.83
N GLY A 90 7.65 -6.27 -4.02
CA GLY A 90 7.56 -6.12 -2.59
C GLY A 90 6.55 -7.06 -1.96
N PRO A 91 6.24 -6.88 -0.67
CA PRO A 91 6.85 -5.88 0.22
C PRO A 91 8.34 -6.13 0.46
N TRP A 92 9.09 -5.05 0.70
CA TRP A 92 10.56 -5.18 0.84
C TRP A 92 11.04 -5.04 2.28
N ASP A 93 10.37 -4.21 3.08
CA ASP A 93 10.89 -3.76 4.36
C ASP A 93 10.00 -4.14 5.56
N LEU A 94 8.99 -4.97 5.36
CA LEU A 94 8.13 -5.38 6.46
C LEU A 94 8.91 -6.23 7.47
N LYS A 95 8.66 -5.97 8.74
CA LYS A 95 9.41 -6.58 9.84
C LYS A 95 9.16 -8.07 9.98
N THR A 96 7.93 -8.49 9.70
CA THR A 96 7.60 -9.89 9.83
C THR A 96 7.43 -10.49 8.47
N SER A 97 7.92 -11.68 8.30
CA SER A 97 7.58 -12.44 7.14
C SER A 97 6.40 -13.31 7.55
N SER A 98 5.25 -12.94 7.12
CA SER A 98 4.03 -13.65 7.51
C SER A 98 3.94 -15.06 6.94
N GLY A 99 4.81 -15.40 6.04
CA GLY A 99 4.78 -16.69 5.40
C GLY A 99 3.75 -16.83 4.31
N LEU A 100 3.23 -15.73 3.83
CA LEU A 100 2.30 -15.76 2.72
C LEU A 100 2.96 -15.34 1.43
#